data_0f116fbcb6490fd061c698ecaf971c55
#
_entry.id   0f116fbcb6490fd061c698ecaf971c55
#
_cell.length_a   1.000
_cell.length_b   1.000
_cell.length_c   1.000
_cell.angle_alpha   90.00
_cell.angle_beta   90.00
_cell.angle_gamma   90.00
#
_symmetry.space_group_name_H-M   'P 1'
#
loop_
_entity.id
_entity.type
_entity.pdbx_description
1 polymer ?
#
loop_
_entity_poly.entity_id
_entity_poly.type
_entity_poly.pdbx_seq_one_letter_code
_entity_poly.pdbx_strand_id
1 'polypeptide(L)'
;MEAYLRKIFQKAQLKFKEQAGIKEFPILHRLFGDDIKRFDFVIFTCDKTYFMECNFYSGGGSKLNETARSYQEIALKFDGLEKQEFVWITDGKGWLEAKSKLSEAYKNIKIYNLSNLDNFIKEIQ
;
A
#
# COMPACT_ATOMS: atom_id res chain seq x y z
N MET A 1 11.00 -3.88 7.24
CA MET A 1 10.61 -3.65 5.83
C MET A 1 10.67 -2.18 5.42
N GLU A 2 10.24 -1.27 6.25
CA GLU A 2 10.21 0.16 5.90
C GLU A 2 11.57 0.72 5.55
N ALA A 3 12.62 0.38 6.30
CA ALA A 3 13.96 0.85 6.01
C ALA A 3 14.47 0.35 4.65
N TYR A 4 14.13 -0.87 4.30
CA TYR A 4 14.48 -1.45 3.01
C TYR A 4 13.79 -0.72 1.86
N LEU A 5 12.51 -0.45 2.00
CA LEU A 5 11.73 0.29 1.00
C LEU A 5 12.23 1.72 0.83
N ARG A 6 12.58 2.38 1.95
CA ARG A 6 13.13 3.74 1.90
C ARG A 6 14.36 3.80 1.01
N LYS A 7 15.27 2.83 1.17
CA LYS A 7 16.48 2.77 0.36
C LYS A 7 16.16 2.55 -1.12
N ILE A 8 15.21 1.67 -1.41
CA ILE A 8 14.79 1.40 -2.79
C ILE A 8 14.22 2.67 -3.44
N PHE A 9 13.36 3.37 -2.73
CA PHE A 9 12.72 4.56 -3.27
C PHE A 9 13.73 5.70 -3.46
N GLN A 10 14.67 5.86 -2.54
CA GLN A 10 15.74 6.84 -2.67
C GLN A 10 16.63 6.53 -3.87
N LYS A 11 16.99 5.27 -4.05
CA LYS A 11 17.83 4.84 -5.17
C LYS A 11 17.13 5.04 -6.51
N ALA A 12 15.83 4.87 -6.55
CA ALA A 12 15.01 5.11 -7.75
C ALA A 12 14.71 6.59 -7.98
N GLN A 13 15.15 7.46 -7.07
CA GLN A 13 14.96 8.91 -7.15
C GLN A 13 13.48 9.31 -7.16
N LEU A 14 12.64 8.56 -6.46
CA LEU A 14 11.23 8.85 -6.33
C LEU A 14 11.02 9.95 -5.27
N LYS A 15 10.03 10.80 -5.51
CA LYS A 15 9.60 11.77 -4.51
C LYS A 15 8.60 11.08 -3.60
N PHE A 16 8.91 10.96 -2.31
CA PHE A 16 8.05 10.26 -1.38
C PHE A 16 8.10 10.88 0.01
N LYS A 17 7.11 10.52 0.82
CA LYS A 17 6.99 10.93 2.21
C LYS A 17 6.65 9.70 3.04
N GLU A 18 7.25 9.58 4.23
CA GLU A 18 6.97 8.48 5.16
C GLU A 18 5.99 8.93 6.24
N GLN A 19 5.20 7.99 6.72
CA GLN A 19 4.26 8.21 7.83
C GLN A 19 3.39 9.45 7.60
N ALA A 20 2.81 9.54 6.41
CA ALA A 20 1.99 10.68 6.03
C ALA A 20 0.55 10.52 6.53
N GLY A 21 0.05 11.53 7.22
CA GLY A 21 -1.31 11.52 7.75
C GLY A 21 -2.34 11.95 6.71
N ILE A 22 -3.55 11.43 6.85
CA ILE A 22 -4.66 11.72 5.94
C ILE A 22 -4.98 13.21 5.89
N LYS A 23 -4.80 13.93 7.00
CA LYS A 23 -5.10 15.37 7.06
C LYS A 23 -4.27 16.21 6.10
N GLU A 24 -3.14 15.69 5.65
CA GLU A 24 -2.31 16.37 4.67
C GLU A 24 -2.88 16.29 3.25
N PHE A 25 -3.93 15.45 3.05
CA PHE A 25 -4.53 15.21 1.75
C PHE A 25 -6.04 15.46 1.83
N PRO A 26 -6.51 16.64 1.43
CA PRO A 26 -7.93 17.02 1.60
C PRO A 26 -8.92 16.04 0.99
N ILE A 27 -8.62 15.46 -0.16
CA ILE A 27 -9.52 14.49 -0.80
C ILE A 27 -9.69 13.26 0.08
N LEU A 28 -8.61 12.76 0.66
CA LEU A 28 -8.65 11.59 1.53
C LEU A 28 -9.32 11.91 2.86
N HIS A 29 -9.08 13.11 3.39
CA HIS A 29 -9.71 13.52 4.63
C HIS A 29 -11.24 13.51 4.49
N ARG A 30 -11.77 13.91 3.34
CA ARG A 30 -13.22 13.84 3.09
C ARG A 30 -13.72 12.40 3.05
N LEU A 31 -12.95 11.48 2.47
CA LEU A 31 -13.36 10.09 2.32
C LEU A 31 -13.30 9.31 3.62
N PHE A 32 -12.30 9.58 4.44
CA PHE A 32 -12.06 8.84 5.69
C PHE A 32 -12.65 9.54 6.92
N GLY A 33 -13.06 10.78 6.77
CA GLY A 33 -13.62 11.55 7.88
C GLY A 33 -12.58 11.87 8.93
N ASP A 34 -12.98 11.79 10.19
CA ASP A 34 -12.09 12.09 11.30
C ASP A 34 -11.24 10.91 11.74
N ASP A 35 -11.38 9.76 11.08
CA ASP A 35 -10.53 8.62 11.36
C ASP A 35 -9.09 8.98 11.05
N ILE A 36 -8.23 8.85 12.05
CA ILE A 36 -6.82 9.15 11.88
C ILE A 36 -6.16 7.96 11.20
N LYS A 37 -5.75 8.17 9.96
CA LYS A 37 -5.04 7.15 9.20
C LYS A 37 -3.70 7.71 8.77
N ARG A 38 -2.65 6.93 8.96
CA ARG A 38 -1.33 7.24 8.44
C ARG A 38 -0.95 6.17 7.44
N PHE A 39 -0.34 6.60 6.35
CA PHE A 39 0.20 5.66 5.36
C PHE A 39 1.70 5.56 5.58
N ASP A 40 2.22 4.33 5.45
CA ASP A 40 3.66 4.10 5.64
C ASP A 40 4.49 4.91 4.65
N PHE A 41 4.03 4.98 3.39
CA PHE A 41 4.67 5.79 2.37
C PHE A 41 3.62 6.43 1.48
N VAL A 42 3.93 7.63 0.99
CA VAL A 42 3.16 8.27 -0.07
C VAL A 42 4.16 8.66 -1.15
N ILE A 43 3.93 8.20 -2.39
CA ILE A 43 4.81 8.48 -3.51
C ILE A 43 4.12 9.43 -4.47
N PHE A 44 4.79 10.51 -4.82
CA PHE A 44 4.27 11.56 -5.71
C PHE A 44 4.87 11.40 -7.09
N THR A 45 4.01 11.22 -8.10
CA THR A 45 4.43 11.19 -9.50
C THR A 45 3.68 12.27 -10.27
N CYS A 46 4.05 12.47 -11.54
CA CYS A 46 3.37 13.45 -12.38
C CYS A 46 1.89 13.11 -12.60
N ASP A 47 1.57 11.83 -12.68
CA ASP A 47 0.23 11.39 -13.02
C ASP A 47 -0.63 11.12 -11.79
N LYS A 48 -0.05 10.50 -10.76
CA LYS A 48 -0.80 10.03 -9.59
C LYS A 48 -0.01 10.16 -8.32
N THR A 49 -0.75 10.11 -7.20
CA THR A 49 -0.18 9.96 -5.86
C THR A 49 -0.52 8.57 -5.37
N TYR A 50 0.49 7.82 -4.94
CA TYR A 50 0.31 6.44 -4.48
C TYR A 50 0.42 6.39 -2.97
N PHE A 51 -0.64 5.89 -2.33
CA PHE A 51 -0.72 5.76 -0.87
C PHE A 51 -0.44 4.31 -0.53
N MET A 52 0.58 4.07 0.25
CA MET A 52 1.17 2.76 0.40
C MET A 52 1.21 2.30 1.85
N GLU A 53 0.80 1.04 2.06
CA GLU A 53 1.02 0.32 3.30
C GLU A 53 1.98 -0.82 3.03
N CYS A 54 2.84 -1.12 3.99
CA CYS A 54 3.77 -2.23 3.84
C CYS A 54 3.83 -3.05 5.12
N ASN A 55 3.97 -4.36 4.97
CA ASN A 55 4.14 -5.26 6.09
C ASN A 55 4.76 -6.58 5.68
N PHE A 56 5.35 -7.26 6.67
CA PHE A 56 6.02 -8.53 6.46
C PHE A 56 5.43 -9.54 7.45
N TYR A 57 5.03 -10.70 6.94
CA TYR A 57 4.47 -11.77 7.76
C TYR A 57 5.34 -13.02 7.72
N SER A 58 5.94 -13.36 8.85
CA SER A 58 6.76 -14.57 8.97
C SER A 58 5.93 -15.83 9.20
N GLY A 59 4.68 -15.67 9.68
CA GLY A 59 3.76 -16.77 9.90
C GLY A 59 2.34 -16.37 9.54
N GLY A 60 1.47 -17.35 9.33
CA GLY A 60 0.07 -17.10 9.02
C GLY A 60 -0.75 -16.76 10.26
N GLY A 61 -2.07 -16.67 10.12
CA GLY A 61 -2.98 -16.48 11.21
C GLY A 61 -4.05 -15.43 10.97
N SER A 62 -4.85 -15.18 12.01
CA SER A 62 -6.00 -14.29 11.93
C SER A 62 -5.62 -12.85 11.65
N LYS A 63 -4.50 -12.40 12.19
CA LYS A 63 -4.04 -11.02 11.99
C LYS A 63 -3.80 -10.70 10.51
N LEU A 64 -3.23 -11.65 9.77
CA LEU A 64 -2.98 -11.52 8.34
C LEU A 64 -4.29 -11.38 7.58
N ASN A 65 -5.29 -12.20 7.93
CA ASN A 65 -6.61 -12.15 7.31
C ASN A 65 -7.34 -10.85 7.64
N GLU A 66 -7.22 -10.37 8.87
CA GLU A 66 -7.81 -9.10 9.29
C GLU A 66 -7.21 -7.94 8.53
N THR A 67 -5.88 -7.95 8.33
CA THR A 67 -5.20 -6.92 7.58
C THR A 67 -5.66 -6.89 6.13
N ALA A 68 -5.76 -8.07 5.50
CA ALA A 68 -6.23 -8.15 4.11
C ALA A 68 -7.63 -7.59 3.96
N ARG A 69 -8.53 -7.90 4.91
CA ARG A 69 -9.89 -7.37 4.90
C ARG A 69 -9.91 -5.85 5.07
N SER A 70 -9.15 -5.36 6.04
CA SER A 70 -9.07 -3.93 6.32
C SER A 70 -8.56 -3.15 5.10
N TYR A 71 -7.55 -3.68 4.42
CA TYR A 71 -6.98 -3.01 3.27
C TYR A 71 -7.90 -3.05 2.05
N GLN A 72 -8.73 -4.08 1.92
CA GLN A 72 -9.76 -4.10 0.89
C GLN A 72 -10.77 -2.98 1.10
N GLU A 73 -11.16 -2.73 2.35
CA GLU A 73 -12.06 -1.61 2.68
C GLU A 73 -11.42 -0.26 2.36
N ILE A 74 -10.13 -0.11 2.65
CA ILE A 74 -9.40 1.10 2.30
C ILE A 74 -9.37 1.28 0.78
N ALA A 75 -9.07 0.22 0.04
CA ALA A 75 -9.00 0.27 -1.42
C ALA A 75 -10.33 0.69 -2.04
N LEU A 76 -11.43 0.25 -1.47
CA LEU A 76 -12.77 0.64 -1.97
C LEU A 76 -12.99 2.14 -1.87
N LYS A 77 -12.41 2.79 -0.86
CA LYS A 77 -12.53 4.25 -0.71
C LYS A 77 -11.74 5.00 -1.78
N PHE A 78 -10.75 4.37 -2.37
CA PHE A 78 -9.99 4.95 -3.49
C PHE A 78 -10.66 4.69 -4.84
N ASP A 79 -11.69 3.85 -4.87
CA ASP A 79 -12.39 3.53 -6.11
C ASP A 79 -13.04 4.79 -6.67
N GLY A 80 -12.87 5.04 -7.95
CA GLY A 80 -13.37 6.24 -8.59
C GLY A 80 -12.43 7.45 -8.53
N LEU A 81 -11.35 7.38 -7.76
CA LEU A 81 -10.34 8.43 -7.76
C LEU A 81 -9.37 8.20 -8.91
N GLU A 82 -9.19 9.22 -9.75
CA GLU A 82 -8.34 9.10 -10.93
C GLU A 82 -6.86 9.33 -10.64
N LYS A 83 -6.56 10.16 -9.64
CA LYS A 83 -5.19 10.60 -9.37
C LYS A 83 -4.62 10.09 -8.05
N GLN A 84 -5.37 9.30 -7.32
CA GLN A 84 -4.94 8.69 -6.06
C GLN A 84 -5.16 7.20 -6.13
N GLU A 85 -4.16 6.44 -5.70
CA GLU A 85 -4.23 4.99 -5.76
C GLU A 85 -3.64 4.39 -4.49
N PHE A 86 -4.27 3.31 -4.00
CA PHE A 86 -3.79 2.58 -2.84
C PHE A 86 -2.96 1.38 -3.29
N VAL A 87 -1.78 1.21 -2.69
CA VAL A 87 -0.85 0.12 -3.00
C VAL A 87 -0.46 -0.57 -1.71
N TRP A 88 -0.43 -1.90 -1.74
CA TRP A 88 -0.01 -2.71 -0.61
C TRP A 88 1.23 -3.50 -0.98
N ILE A 89 2.30 -3.29 -0.21
CA ILE A 89 3.52 -4.07 -0.37
C ILE A 89 3.60 -5.02 0.81
N THR A 90 3.57 -6.31 0.52
CA THR A 90 3.60 -7.33 1.57
C THR A 90 4.43 -8.52 1.12
N ASP A 91 5.09 -9.15 2.09
CA ASP A 91 5.92 -10.32 1.81
C ASP A 91 5.99 -11.17 3.06
N GLY A 92 6.59 -12.35 2.93
CA GLY A 92 6.81 -13.26 4.04
C GLY A 92 6.13 -14.60 3.85
N LYS A 93 6.58 -15.59 4.60
CA LYS A 93 6.10 -16.97 4.52
C LYS A 93 4.64 -17.12 4.93
N GLY A 94 4.13 -16.20 5.76
CA GLY A 94 2.76 -16.26 6.22
C GLY A 94 1.73 -16.31 5.10
N TRP A 95 2.03 -15.69 3.95
CA TRP A 95 1.12 -15.67 2.82
C TRP A 95 0.98 -17.01 2.12
N LEU A 96 1.91 -17.94 2.33
CA LEU A 96 1.77 -19.29 1.80
C LEU A 96 0.57 -20.01 2.41
N GLU A 97 0.27 -19.72 3.67
CA GLU A 97 -0.87 -20.32 4.37
C GLU A 97 -2.18 -19.57 4.12
N ALA A 98 -2.11 -18.31 3.73
CA ALA A 98 -3.28 -17.47 3.51
C ALA A 98 -3.47 -17.12 2.03
N LYS A 99 -3.10 -18.02 1.14
CA LYS A 99 -3.10 -17.79 -0.30
C LYS A 99 -4.46 -17.38 -0.86
N SER A 100 -5.54 -18.00 -0.36
CA SER A 100 -6.88 -17.67 -0.84
C SER A 100 -7.27 -16.22 -0.49
N LYS A 101 -6.89 -15.74 0.69
CA LYS A 101 -7.19 -14.37 1.12
C LYS A 101 -6.38 -13.35 0.31
N LEU A 102 -5.13 -13.67 0.00
CA LEU A 102 -4.31 -12.81 -0.84
C LEU A 102 -4.88 -12.72 -2.26
N SER A 103 -5.33 -13.85 -2.82
CA SER A 103 -5.96 -13.88 -4.14
C SER A 103 -7.22 -13.03 -4.18
N GLU A 104 -8.02 -13.05 -3.11
CA GLU A 104 -9.20 -12.21 -2.97
C GLU A 104 -8.83 -10.73 -2.98
N ALA A 105 -7.80 -10.37 -2.20
CA ALA A 105 -7.34 -8.99 -2.10
C ALA A 105 -6.82 -8.46 -3.43
N TYR A 106 -6.17 -9.29 -4.23
CA TYR A 106 -5.63 -8.91 -5.55
C TYR A 106 -6.70 -8.36 -6.50
N LYS A 107 -7.95 -8.73 -6.31
CA LYS A 107 -9.04 -8.25 -7.16
C LYS A 107 -9.33 -6.78 -6.96
N ASN A 108 -9.03 -6.25 -5.78
CA ASN A 108 -9.42 -4.89 -5.39
C ASN A 108 -8.24 -3.97 -5.07
N ILE A 109 -7.05 -4.54 -4.86
CA ILE A 109 -5.87 -3.79 -4.42
C ILE A 109 -4.69 -4.12 -5.33
N LYS A 110 -3.87 -3.13 -5.63
CA LYS A 110 -2.56 -3.39 -6.24
C LYS A 110 -1.63 -3.88 -5.13
N ILE A 111 -1.19 -5.13 -5.25
CA ILE A 111 -0.34 -5.78 -4.27
C ILE A 111 0.98 -6.18 -4.92
N TYR A 112 2.08 -5.85 -4.27
CA TYR A 112 3.43 -6.23 -4.71
C TYR A 112 4.18 -6.86 -3.55
N ASN A 113 5.08 -7.79 -3.89
CA ASN A 113 6.04 -8.30 -2.92
C ASN A 113 7.42 -7.73 -3.24
N LEU A 114 8.43 -8.12 -2.47
CA LEU A 114 9.77 -7.58 -2.67
C LEU A 114 10.41 -8.05 -3.99
N SER A 115 10.02 -9.22 -4.49
CA SER A 115 10.58 -9.72 -5.74
C SER A 115 10.01 -9.03 -6.99
N ASN A 116 8.78 -8.51 -6.95
CA ASN A 116 8.19 -7.83 -8.10
C ASN A 116 8.02 -6.31 -7.91
N LEU A 117 8.56 -5.78 -6.82
CA LEU A 117 8.50 -4.35 -6.55
C LEU A 117 9.13 -3.50 -7.65
N ASP A 118 10.16 -4.00 -8.31
CA ASP A 118 10.81 -3.31 -9.41
C ASP A 118 9.84 -3.03 -10.57
N ASN A 119 8.89 -3.92 -10.80
CA ASN A 119 7.88 -3.73 -11.85
C ASN A 119 7.00 -2.51 -11.54
N PHE A 120 6.61 -2.36 -10.26
CA PHE A 120 5.84 -1.21 -9.82
C PHE A 120 6.64 0.09 -10.02
N ILE A 121 7.90 0.09 -9.60
CA ILE A 121 8.76 1.27 -9.70
C ILE A 121 8.92 1.70 -11.17
N LYS A 122 9.15 0.76 -12.06
CA LYS A 122 9.26 1.04 -13.49
C LYS A 122 7.96 1.60 -14.08
N GLU A 123 6.84 1.08 -13.61
CA GLU A 123 5.51 1.52 -14.07
C GLU A 123 5.24 2.98 -13.71
N ILE A 124 5.69 3.43 -12.56
CA ILE A 124 5.39 4.78 -12.05
C ILE A 124 6.46 5.83 -12.37
N GLN A 125 7.62 5.40 -12.85
CA GLN A 125 8.70 6.33 -13.22
C GLN A 125 8.44 7.11 -14.50
#